data_026d8f51902edb4d75bebee41c2f3411
#
_entry.id   026d8f51902edb4d75bebee41c2f3411
#
_cell.length_a   1.000
_cell.length_b   1.000
_cell.length_c   1.000
_cell.angle_alpha   90.00
_cell.angle_beta   90.00
_cell.angle_gamma   90.00
#
_symmetry.space_group_name_H-M   'P 1'
#
loop_
_entity.id
_entity.type
_entity.pdbx_description
1 polymer ?
#
loop_
_entity_poly.entity_id
_entity_poly.type
_entity_poly.pdbx_seq_one_letter_code
_entity_poly.pdbx_strand_id
1 'polypeptide(L)'
;MAVEDFINYIVGEVSREMRENLADKPFYGTGVKEIAGITLEGNNIDAEYESTVNALDAIKAGLAKLPKRKRAGAKIYMSESMALDISFMKDSNGTYLNNPVNGVALDSVARYPVEVDPFLKDGDFIIGNARWYKMNFNEGISVTKDVIGRSRVNDYTGYCVVGGAPVPNSFVYGHVEESV
;
A
#
# COMPACT_ATOMS: atom_id res chain seq x y z
N MET A 1 30.41 -16.00 -17.79
CA MET A 1 29.28 -16.17 -16.85
C MET A 1 29.05 -17.68 -16.77
N ALA A 2 29.25 -18.27 -15.62
CA ALA A 2 29.02 -19.71 -15.43
C ALA A 2 27.52 -20.00 -15.53
N VAL A 3 27.15 -21.21 -15.97
CA VAL A 3 25.73 -21.60 -16.09
C VAL A 3 25.00 -21.48 -14.75
N GLU A 4 25.68 -21.73 -13.64
CA GLU A 4 25.14 -21.53 -12.29
C GLU A 4 24.80 -20.08 -11.98
N ASP A 5 25.64 -19.12 -12.37
CA ASP A 5 25.36 -17.70 -12.16
C ASP A 5 24.11 -17.24 -12.94
N PHE A 6 23.92 -17.78 -14.13
CA PHE A 6 22.73 -17.50 -14.92
C PHE A 6 21.44 -18.07 -14.32
N ILE A 7 21.51 -19.30 -13.80
CA ILE A 7 20.38 -19.91 -13.11
C ILE A 7 20.02 -19.13 -11.85
N ASN A 8 21.01 -18.76 -11.03
CA ASN A 8 20.80 -17.96 -9.83
C ASN A 8 20.19 -16.57 -10.16
N TYR A 9 20.60 -15.97 -11.27
CA TYR A 9 20.02 -14.73 -11.76
C TYR A 9 18.53 -14.91 -12.08
N ILE A 10 18.16 -15.95 -12.85
CA ILE A 10 16.75 -16.23 -13.21
C ILE A 10 15.90 -16.47 -11.92
N VAL A 11 16.39 -17.28 -11.00
CA VAL A 11 15.70 -17.55 -9.74
C VAL A 11 15.51 -16.27 -8.92
N GLY A 12 16.50 -15.39 -8.92
CA GLY A 12 16.44 -14.07 -8.31
C GLY A 12 15.37 -13.18 -8.93
N GLU A 13 15.32 -13.11 -10.25
CA GLU A 13 14.33 -12.32 -10.99
C GLU A 13 12.91 -12.83 -10.76
N VAL A 14 12.67 -14.13 -10.87
CA VAL A 14 11.35 -14.73 -10.58
C VAL A 14 10.90 -14.39 -9.15
N SER A 15 11.81 -14.50 -8.18
CA SER A 15 11.51 -14.19 -6.79
C SER A 15 11.23 -12.69 -6.56
N ARG A 16 11.86 -11.81 -7.32
CA ARG A 16 11.63 -10.36 -7.30
C ARG A 16 10.24 -10.04 -7.85
N GLU A 17 9.93 -10.53 -9.03
CA GLU A 17 8.63 -10.37 -9.68
C GLU A 17 7.47 -10.85 -8.78
N MET A 18 7.64 -12.00 -8.11
CA MET A 18 6.63 -12.49 -7.19
C MET A 18 6.42 -11.56 -5.99
N ARG A 19 7.50 -10.98 -5.46
CA ARG A 19 7.38 -9.99 -4.35
C ARG A 19 6.70 -8.72 -4.78
N GLU A 20 7.03 -8.21 -5.97
CA GLU A 20 6.39 -7.03 -6.55
C GLU A 20 4.90 -7.27 -6.80
N ASN A 21 4.52 -8.43 -7.35
CA ASN A 21 3.13 -8.83 -7.54
C ASN A 21 2.35 -9.03 -6.22
N LEU A 22 3.04 -9.25 -5.11
CA LEU A 22 2.40 -9.40 -3.81
C LEU A 22 2.31 -8.06 -3.06
N ALA A 23 3.09 -7.06 -3.44
CA ALA A 23 3.25 -5.82 -2.68
C ALA A 23 1.99 -4.94 -2.67
N ASP A 24 1.20 -4.93 -3.75
CA ASP A 24 -0.06 -4.20 -3.85
C ASP A 24 -1.26 -4.91 -3.21
N LYS A 25 -1.16 -6.24 -3.04
CA LYS A 25 -2.27 -7.09 -2.58
C LYS A 25 -2.79 -6.76 -1.16
N PRO A 26 -1.96 -6.34 -0.19
CA PRO A 26 -2.46 -5.88 1.09
C PRO A 26 -3.42 -4.69 0.99
N PHE A 27 -3.30 -3.89 -0.08
CA PHE A 27 -4.19 -2.76 -0.34
C PHE A 27 -5.42 -3.19 -1.13
N TYR A 28 -5.24 -3.83 -2.29
CA TYR A 28 -6.27 -4.05 -3.30
C TYR A 28 -6.62 -5.51 -3.57
N GLY A 29 -6.10 -6.46 -2.82
CA GLY A 29 -6.39 -7.87 -3.02
C GLY A 29 -7.88 -8.20 -2.86
N THR A 30 -8.40 -9.07 -3.72
CA THR A 30 -9.83 -9.40 -3.79
C THR A 30 -10.29 -10.41 -2.74
N GLY A 31 -9.36 -11.06 -2.04
CA GLY A 31 -9.67 -12.14 -1.09
C GLY A 31 -10.11 -13.46 -1.74
N VAL A 32 -10.15 -13.54 -3.07
CA VAL A 32 -10.49 -14.75 -3.82
C VAL A 32 -9.25 -15.26 -4.54
N LYS A 33 -8.69 -16.36 -4.06
CA LYS A 33 -7.41 -16.95 -4.52
C LYS A 33 -6.18 -16.04 -4.29
N GLU A 34 -6.34 -14.96 -3.56
CA GLU A 34 -5.30 -14.04 -3.14
C GLU A 34 -5.65 -13.46 -1.76
N ILE A 35 -4.73 -12.74 -1.16
CA ILE A 35 -4.96 -12.10 0.15
C ILE A 35 -6.07 -11.03 0.05
N ALA A 36 -6.76 -10.79 1.16
CA ALA A 36 -7.82 -9.79 1.23
C ALA A 36 -7.24 -8.39 1.46
N GLY A 37 -7.50 -7.48 0.55
CA GLY A 37 -7.05 -6.09 0.63
C GLY A 37 -7.77 -5.26 1.69
N ILE A 38 -7.13 -4.18 2.11
CA ILE A 38 -7.72 -3.21 3.06
C ILE A 38 -8.87 -2.46 2.40
N THR A 39 -8.77 -2.13 1.12
CA THR A 39 -9.79 -1.36 0.39
C THR A 39 -11.05 -2.16 0.09
N LEU A 40 -11.03 -3.48 0.29
CA LEU A 40 -12.18 -4.33 0.06
C LEU A 40 -13.31 -3.96 1.03
N GLU A 41 -14.52 -3.89 0.51
CA GLU A 41 -15.74 -3.59 1.29
C GLU A 41 -15.88 -4.54 2.50
N GLY A 42 -16.14 -3.96 3.67
CA GLY A 42 -16.23 -4.70 4.93
C GLY A 42 -14.90 -4.91 5.66
N ASN A 43 -13.75 -4.67 5.02
CA ASN A 43 -12.44 -4.77 5.64
C ASN A 43 -11.95 -3.45 6.26
N ASN A 44 -12.56 -2.35 5.86
CA ASN A 44 -12.19 -1.00 6.30
C ASN A 44 -13.39 -0.25 6.87
N ILE A 45 -13.13 0.96 7.34
CA ILE A 45 -14.12 1.97 7.68
C ILE A 45 -13.99 3.06 6.62
N ASP A 46 -15.06 3.37 5.91
CA ASP A 46 -15.04 4.45 4.94
C ASP A 46 -14.87 5.80 5.65
N ALA A 47 -13.96 6.60 5.12
CA ALA A 47 -13.80 7.98 5.51
C ALA A 47 -14.88 8.82 4.83
N GLU A 48 -16.13 8.76 5.35
CA GLU A 48 -17.25 9.53 4.80
C GLU A 48 -16.96 11.04 4.85
N TYR A 49 -16.87 11.68 3.70
CA TYR A 49 -16.72 13.12 3.50
C TYR A 49 -17.37 13.54 2.18
N GLU A 50 -17.64 14.83 2.02
CA GLU A 50 -18.19 15.36 0.78
C GLU A 50 -17.12 15.39 -0.31
N SER A 51 -17.47 15.11 -1.56
CA SER A 51 -16.54 15.03 -2.70
C SER A 51 -15.79 16.33 -3.02
N THR A 52 -16.23 17.45 -2.47
CA THR A 52 -15.61 18.79 -2.64
C THR A 52 -14.56 19.12 -1.58
N VAL A 53 -14.27 18.18 -0.68
CA VAL A 53 -13.38 18.40 0.47
C VAL A 53 -11.93 18.20 0.05
N ASN A 54 -11.07 19.08 0.53
CA ASN A 54 -9.63 18.96 0.27
C ASN A 54 -9.02 17.74 1.03
N ALA A 55 -7.83 17.32 0.59
CA ALA A 55 -7.15 16.15 1.12
C ALA A 55 -6.95 16.18 2.65
N LEU A 56 -6.67 17.35 3.25
CA LEU A 56 -6.48 17.47 4.71
C LEU A 56 -7.78 17.26 5.49
N ASP A 57 -8.91 17.77 4.98
CA ASP A 57 -10.21 17.59 5.62
C ASP A 57 -10.71 16.15 5.47
N ALA A 58 -10.41 15.49 4.32
CA ALA A 58 -10.67 14.06 4.13
C ALA A 58 -9.88 13.21 5.14
N ILE A 59 -8.60 13.48 5.32
CA ILE A 59 -7.77 12.82 6.34
C ILE A 59 -8.31 13.06 7.75
N LYS A 60 -8.72 14.28 8.07
CA LYS A 60 -9.33 14.63 9.37
C LYS A 60 -10.61 13.83 9.61
N ALA A 61 -11.48 13.72 8.60
CA ALA A 61 -12.69 12.90 8.69
C ALA A 61 -12.34 11.42 8.94
N GLY A 62 -11.37 10.87 8.21
CA GLY A 62 -10.87 9.52 8.40
C GLY A 62 -10.29 9.29 9.80
N LEU A 63 -9.46 10.21 10.31
CA LEU A 63 -8.92 10.14 11.67
C LEU A 63 -10.01 10.17 12.74
N ALA A 64 -11.10 10.90 12.52
CA ALA A 64 -12.23 10.93 13.45
C ALA A 64 -12.94 9.56 13.53
N LYS A 65 -13.05 8.85 12.42
CA LYS A 65 -13.68 7.52 12.31
C LYS A 65 -12.83 6.40 12.93
N LEU A 66 -11.51 6.54 12.97
CA LEU A 66 -10.63 5.49 13.49
C LEU A 66 -10.90 5.27 15.01
N PRO A 67 -11.23 4.04 15.45
CA PRO A 67 -11.49 3.73 16.85
C PRO A 67 -10.30 4.07 17.76
N LYS A 68 -10.56 4.69 18.89
CA LYS A 68 -9.51 5.13 19.84
C LYS A 68 -8.50 4.04 20.19
N ARG A 69 -8.96 2.79 20.35
CA ARG A 69 -8.10 1.63 20.67
C ARG A 69 -7.13 1.25 19.55
N LYS A 70 -7.42 1.67 18.30
CA LYS A 70 -6.62 1.36 17.12
C LYS A 70 -5.68 2.50 16.70
N ARG A 71 -5.79 3.66 17.36
CA ARG A 71 -4.98 4.86 17.06
C ARG A 71 -3.52 4.74 17.50
N ALA A 72 -3.21 3.89 18.48
CA ALA A 72 -1.85 3.74 18.97
C ALA A 72 -0.93 3.20 17.87
N GLY A 73 0.07 4.00 17.47
CA GLY A 73 0.99 3.68 16.39
C GLY A 73 0.35 3.63 14.99
N ALA A 74 -0.80 4.27 14.81
CA ALA A 74 -1.40 4.44 13.49
C ALA A 74 -0.55 5.40 12.66
N LYS A 75 -0.49 5.15 11.35
CA LYS A 75 0.15 5.96 10.34
C LYS A 75 -0.86 6.30 9.25
N ILE A 76 -0.53 7.30 8.47
CA ILE A 76 -1.29 7.69 7.29
C ILE A 76 -0.48 7.23 6.09
N TYR A 77 -1.00 6.28 5.35
CA TYR A 77 -0.44 5.84 4.07
C TYR A 77 -1.18 6.57 2.97
N MET A 78 -0.46 7.17 2.03
CA MET A 78 -1.07 7.91 0.93
C MET A 78 -0.27 7.76 -0.35
N SER A 79 -0.90 8.06 -1.49
CA SER A 79 -0.22 8.13 -2.78
C SER A 79 0.75 9.31 -2.84
N GLU A 80 1.70 9.24 -3.76
CA GLU A 80 2.68 10.31 -3.98
C GLU A 80 2.00 11.61 -4.44
N SER A 81 1.00 11.51 -5.34
CA SER A 81 0.22 12.65 -5.81
C SER A 81 -0.43 13.39 -4.65
N MET A 82 -1.12 12.68 -3.77
CA MET A 82 -1.78 13.27 -2.61
C MET A 82 -0.79 13.91 -1.62
N ALA A 83 0.38 13.30 -1.41
CA ALA A 83 1.41 13.87 -0.55
C ALA A 83 1.98 15.17 -1.12
N LEU A 84 2.14 15.26 -2.45
CA LEU A 84 2.53 16.48 -3.13
C LEU A 84 1.47 17.56 -3.00
N ASP A 85 0.21 17.25 -3.23
CA ASP A 85 -0.90 18.20 -3.11
C ASP A 85 -0.96 18.82 -1.72
N ILE A 86 -0.86 17.99 -0.67
CA ILE A 86 -0.83 18.49 0.70
C ILE A 86 0.41 19.35 0.97
N SER A 87 1.56 18.97 0.44
CA SER A 87 2.82 19.71 0.64
C SER A 87 2.79 21.09 0.01
N PHE A 88 2.13 21.23 -1.15
CA PHE A 88 1.99 22.48 -1.88
C PHE A 88 0.74 23.28 -1.55
N MET A 89 -0.07 22.84 -0.58
CA MET A 89 -1.23 23.62 -0.14
C MET A 89 -0.83 24.99 0.39
N LYS A 90 -1.63 26.00 0.00
CA LYS A 90 -1.47 27.39 0.42
C LYS A 90 -2.64 27.84 1.29
N ASP A 91 -2.35 28.76 2.21
CA ASP A 91 -3.38 29.45 2.95
C ASP A 91 -4.07 30.54 2.08
N SER A 92 -5.07 31.21 2.64
CA SER A 92 -5.78 32.31 1.99
C SER A 92 -4.89 33.50 1.60
N ASN A 93 -3.69 33.60 2.16
CA ASN A 93 -2.72 34.66 1.89
C ASN A 93 -1.67 34.24 0.84
N GLY A 94 -1.77 33.02 0.30
CA GLY A 94 -0.86 32.44 -0.68
C GLY A 94 0.45 31.89 -0.07
N THR A 95 0.54 31.78 1.26
CA THR A 95 1.68 31.18 1.95
C THR A 95 1.50 29.66 2.02
N TYR A 96 2.56 28.90 1.73
CA TYR A 96 2.53 27.46 1.84
C TYR A 96 2.30 27.03 3.30
N LEU A 97 1.34 26.14 3.52
CA LEU A 97 1.05 25.57 4.84
C LEU A 97 2.18 24.67 5.34
N ASN A 98 2.74 23.88 4.43
CA ASN A 98 3.98 23.15 4.64
C ASN A 98 5.08 23.88 3.87
N ASN A 99 6.31 23.90 4.37
CA ASN A 99 7.38 24.64 3.70
C ASN A 99 8.17 23.73 2.72
N PRO A 100 7.63 23.46 1.51
CA PRO A 100 8.22 22.51 0.56
C PRO A 100 9.56 23.02 0.00
N VAL A 101 9.80 24.36 0.08
CA VAL A 101 11.00 25.01 -0.47
C VAL A 101 12.25 24.64 0.32
N ASN A 102 12.13 24.27 1.59
CA ASN A 102 13.27 23.88 2.42
C ASN A 102 13.55 22.36 2.41
N GLY A 103 12.92 21.61 1.49
CA GLY A 103 13.13 20.17 1.37
C GLY A 103 12.59 19.36 2.55
N VAL A 104 11.66 19.92 3.31
CA VAL A 104 10.98 19.20 4.39
C VAL A 104 9.88 18.35 3.76
N ALA A 105 10.07 17.04 3.79
CA ALA A 105 9.04 16.10 3.39
C ALA A 105 7.83 16.22 4.34
N LEU A 106 6.65 15.78 3.87
CA LEU A 106 5.45 15.70 4.70
C LEU A 106 5.60 14.55 5.71
N ASP A 107 6.24 14.82 6.85
CA ASP A 107 6.54 13.79 7.86
C ASP A 107 5.32 13.37 8.68
N SER A 108 4.39 14.29 8.91
CA SER A 108 3.22 14.01 9.74
C SER A 108 2.06 14.96 9.47
N VAL A 109 0.85 14.43 9.61
CA VAL A 109 -0.40 15.19 9.64
C VAL A 109 -1.09 14.90 10.97
N ALA A 110 -1.49 15.96 11.70
CA ALA A 110 -2.17 15.86 12.99
C ALA A 110 -1.47 14.91 14.01
N ARG A 111 -0.12 14.90 14.03
CA ARG A 111 0.74 14.04 14.85
C ARG A 111 0.81 12.56 14.41
N TYR A 112 0.17 12.19 13.33
CA TYR A 112 0.30 10.85 12.75
C TYR A 112 1.37 10.89 11.68
N PRO A 113 2.37 9.98 11.73
CA PRO A 113 3.37 9.87 10.68
C PRO A 113 2.73 9.59 9.33
N VAL A 114 3.25 10.21 8.30
CA VAL A 114 2.86 9.98 6.91
C VAL A 114 3.87 9.03 6.27
N GLU A 115 3.39 8.05 5.56
CA GLU A 115 4.18 7.17 4.71
C GLU A 115 3.61 7.21 3.29
N VAL A 116 4.44 7.61 2.35
CA VAL A 116 4.10 7.57 0.92
C VAL A 116 4.37 6.15 0.42
N ASP A 117 3.36 5.52 -0.15
CA ASP A 117 3.47 4.17 -0.67
C ASP A 117 3.22 4.16 -2.19
N PRO A 118 4.17 3.68 -3.00
CA PRO A 118 4.06 3.70 -4.46
C PRO A 118 2.99 2.72 -5.00
N PHE A 119 2.49 1.81 -4.17
CA PHE A 119 1.45 0.87 -4.57
C PHE A 119 0.04 1.39 -4.32
N LEU A 120 -0.12 2.55 -3.66
CA LEU A 120 -1.41 3.21 -3.52
C LEU A 120 -1.75 3.97 -4.81
N LYS A 121 -3.00 3.82 -5.24
CA LYS A 121 -3.52 4.57 -6.39
C LYS A 121 -3.64 6.04 -6.06
N ASP A 122 -3.56 6.87 -7.10
CA ASP A 122 -3.69 8.31 -6.95
C ASP A 122 -5.01 8.69 -6.27
N GLY A 123 -4.93 9.63 -5.33
CA GLY A 123 -6.05 10.05 -4.51
C GLY A 123 -6.41 9.11 -3.34
N ASP A 124 -5.84 7.90 -3.27
CA ASP A 124 -6.12 6.98 -2.18
C ASP A 124 -5.31 7.29 -0.93
N PHE A 125 -5.96 7.15 0.22
CA PHE A 125 -5.29 7.15 1.51
C PHE A 125 -5.85 6.09 2.46
N ILE A 126 -4.97 5.57 3.30
CA ILE A 126 -5.32 4.57 4.31
C ILE A 126 -4.76 5.03 5.66
N ILE A 127 -5.60 5.00 6.69
CA ILE A 127 -5.20 5.35 8.06
C ILE A 127 -5.30 4.12 8.93
N GLY A 128 -4.20 3.72 9.54
CA GLY A 128 -4.19 2.56 10.42
C GLY A 128 -2.80 2.16 10.89
N ASN A 129 -2.73 1.08 11.64
CA ASN A 129 -1.47 0.51 12.08
C ASN A 129 -1.27 -0.85 11.38
N ALA A 130 -0.19 -1.00 10.63
CA ALA A 130 0.13 -2.21 9.86
C ALA A 130 0.10 -3.50 10.70
N ARG A 131 0.34 -3.43 12.02
CA ARG A 131 0.25 -4.62 12.91
C ARG A 131 -1.15 -5.27 12.92
N TRP A 132 -2.18 -4.54 12.50
CA TRP A 132 -3.54 -5.07 12.41
C TRP A 132 -3.84 -5.73 11.06
N TYR A 133 -2.92 -5.68 10.12
CA TYR A 133 -2.95 -6.56 8.95
C TYR A 133 -2.25 -7.88 9.32
N LYS A 134 -2.96 -8.99 9.21
CA LYS A 134 -2.43 -10.32 9.54
C LYS A 134 -2.09 -11.04 8.25
N MET A 135 -0.82 -11.36 8.10
CA MET A 135 -0.31 -12.13 6.97
C MET A 135 0.34 -13.41 7.48
N ASN A 136 0.06 -14.51 6.81
CA ASN A 136 0.65 -15.81 7.08
C ASN A 136 1.23 -16.37 5.78
N PHE A 137 2.50 -16.68 5.81
CA PHE A 137 3.17 -17.43 4.75
C PHE A 137 3.18 -18.90 5.16
N ASN A 138 2.31 -19.70 4.54
CA ASN A 138 2.29 -21.13 4.77
C ASN A 138 3.46 -21.79 4.05
N GLU A 139 3.80 -21.28 2.87
CA GLU A 139 4.96 -21.69 2.10
C GLU A 139 5.63 -20.43 1.51
N GLY A 140 6.92 -20.30 1.76
CA GLY A 140 7.71 -19.19 1.23
C GLY A 140 7.84 -19.24 -0.29
N ILE A 141 8.37 -18.18 -0.87
CA ILE A 141 8.66 -18.15 -2.30
C ILE A 141 9.66 -19.24 -2.63
N SER A 142 9.25 -20.20 -3.47
CA SER A 142 10.10 -21.24 -3.99
C SER A 142 10.05 -21.25 -5.51
N VAL A 143 11.17 -21.60 -6.15
CA VAL A 143 11.30 -21.67 -7.59
C VAL A 143 11.67 -23.11 -7.96
N THR A 144 10.83 -23.75 -8.74
CA THR A 144 11.04 -25.10 -9.24
C THR A 144 11.50 -25.06 -10.69
N LYS A 145 12.49 -25.88 -11.01
CA LYS A 145 12.94 -26.06 -12.38
C LYS A 145 12.37 -27.36 -12.93
N ASP A 146 11.64 -27.26 -14.04
CA ASP A 146 11.18 -28.38 -14.83
C ASP A 146 11.90 -28.46 -16.15
N VAL A 147 12.24 -29.69 -16.58
CA VAL A 147 12.87 -29.93 -17.87
C VAL A 147 11.87 -30.59 -18.80
N ILE A 148 11.39 -29.83 -19.78
CA ILE A 148 10.46 -30.34 -20.79
C ILE A 148 11.26 -31.08 -21.85
N GLY A 149 11.40 -32.39 -21.72
CA GLY A 149 12.26 -33.22 -22.58
C GLY A 149 11.91 -33.17 -24.06
N ARG A 150 10.64 -32.98 -24.42
CA ARG A 150 10.19 -32.87 -25.84
C ARG A 150 10.69 -31.60 -26.54
N SER A 151 10.75 -30.48 -25.85
CA SER A 151 11.14 -29.18 -26.40
C SER A 151 12.56 -28.77 -26.06
N ARG A 152 13.26 -29.54 -25.22
CA ARG A 152 14.58 -29.21 -24.64
C ARG A 152 14.62 -27.82 -23.98
N VAL A 153 13.53 -27.43 -23.36
CA VAL A 153 13.38 -26.16 -22.64
C VAL A 153 13.42 -26.43 -21.15
N ASN A 154 14.13 -25.57 -20.41
CA ASN A 154 14.02 -25.50 -18.97
C ASN A 154 12.92 -24.51 -18.61
N ASP A 155 11.94 -24.93 -17.84
CA ASP A 155 10.89 -24.10 -17.29
C ASP A 155 11.19 -23.80 -15.82
N TYR A 156 11.03 -22.54 -15.42
CA TYR A 156 11.24 -22.08 -14.03
C TYR A 156 9.92 -21.51 -13.52
N THR A 157 9.29 -22.26 -12.64
CA THR A 157 8.01 -21.86 -12.05
C THR A 157 8.21 -21.43 -10.60
N GLY A 158 7.85 -20.17 -10.29
CA GLY A 158 7.80 -19.67 -8.93
C GLY A 158 6.42 -19.88 -8.31
N TYR A 159 6.38 -20.30 -7.04
CA TYR A 159 5.13 -20.36 -6.29
C TYR A 159 5.32 -19.94 -4.83
N CYS A 160 4.26 -19.46 -4.23
CA CYS A 160 4.17 -19.22 -2.79
C CYS A 160 2.73 -19.46 -2.31
N VAL A 161 2.59 -19.84 -1.06
CA VAL A 161 1.27 -19.97 -0.42
C VAL A 161 1.17 -18.95 0.70
N VAL A 162 0.38 -17.90 0.45
CA VAL A 162 0.20 -16.79 1.38
C VAL A 162 -1.29 -16.56 1.65
N GLY A 163 -1.62 -16.32 2.90
CA GLY A 163 -2.95 -15.88 3.33
C GLY A 163 -2.82 -14.56 4.09
N GLY A 164 -3.75 -13.67 3.92
CA GLY A 164 -3.72 -12.39 4.65
C GLY A 164 -5.08 -11.70 4.62
N ALA A 165 -5.35 -11.00 5.71
CA ALA A 165 -6.53 -10.14 5.83
C ALA A 165 -6.31 -9.08 6.91
N PRO A 166 -6.92 -7.89 6.77
CA PRO A 166 -6.96 -6.91 7.84
C PRO A 166 -7.91 -7.35 8.96
N VAL A 167 -7.59 -6.96 10.18
CA VAL A 167 -8.53 -7.12 11.28
C VAL A 167 -9.69 -6.13 11.09
N PRO A 168 -10.94 -6.55 11.18
CA PRO A 168 -12.08 -5.68 10.95
C PRO A 168 -12.02 -4.37 11.77
N ASN A 169 -12.46 -3.27 11.19
CA ASN A 169 -12.49 -1.93 11.80
C ASN A 169 -11.12 -1.45 12.31
N SER A 170 -10.04 -1.82 11.65
CA SER A 170 -8.67 -1.42 12.03
C SER A 170 -8.05 -0.39 11.11
N PHE A 171 -8.62 -0.23 9.95
CA PHE A 171 -8.16 0.69 8.93
C PHE A 171 -9.31 1.57 8.47
N VAL A 172 -8.99 2.80 8.15
CA VAL A 172 -9.90 3.72 7.47
C VAL A 172 -9.35 3.91 6.07
N TYR A 173 -10.21 3.80 5.07
CA TYR A 173 -9.89 4.04 3.68
C TYR A 173 -10.67 5.24 3.17
N GLY A 174 -10.06 6.04 2.34
CA GLY A 174 -10.71 7.13 1.63
C GLY A 174 -10.02 7.38 0.30
N HIS A 175 -10.78 7.94 -0.62
CA HIS A 175 -10.33 8.33 -1.95
C HIS A 175 -10.74 9.78 -2.21
N VAL A 176 -9.78 10.64 -2.53
CA VAL A 176 -10.00 12.04 -2.89
C VAL A 176 -9.87 12.15 -4.40
N GLU A 177 -10.95 12.54 -5.06
CA GLU A 177 -10.88 12.84 -6.49
C GLU A 177 -10.01 14.09 -6.69
N GLU A 178 -9.06 14.00 -7.62
CA GLU A 178 -8.29 15.20 -8.02
C GLU A 178 -9.25 16.25 -8.54
N SER A 179 -9.23 17.43 -7.92
CA SER A 179 -9.93 18.59 -8.47
C SER A 179 -9.19 19.01 -9.74
N VAL A 180 -9.82 18.76 -10.90
CA VAL A 180 -9.38 19.22 -12.22
C VAL A 180 -9.30 20.75 -12.28
#